data_63800e483b027c9e0e81bdf9c3c65810
#
_entry.id   63800e483b027c9e0e81bdf9c3c65810
#
_cell.length_a   1.000
_cell.length_b   1.000
_cell.length_c   1.000
_cell.angle_alpha   90.00
_cell.angle_beta   90.00
_cell.angle_gamma   90.00
#
_symmetry.space_group_name_H-M   'P 1'
#
loop_
_entity.id
_entity.type
_entity.pdbx_description
1 polymer ?
#
loop_
_entity_poly.entity_id
_entity_poly.type
_entity_poly.pdbx_seq_one_letter_code
_entity_poly.pdbx_strand_id
1 'polypeptide(L)'
;MRIETWCGYDIRFVEIDGEWYAILKDICDALDLRTDSVSQRLDPSMVERVRVDVSDHNSTGVSSRARKTQDMLAINEIGIYEALFASRRLEARKFRRWSAEVMKKLRSKVGLAGYEVMKMTESDTQDKIDWILDSLYYDEETGLVMQSVTVPGGDVDQIPFEG
;
A
#
# COMPACT_ATOMS: atom_id res chain seq x y z
N MET A 1 -13.53 -0.70 12.44
CA MET A 1 -12.77 0.55 12.17
C MET A 1 -11.55 0.58 13.07
N ARG A 2 -10.39 0.88 12.51
CA ARG A 2 -9.11 1.01 13.21
C ARG A 2 -8.54 2.41 12.94
N ILE A 3 -7.83 2.99 13.89
CA ILE A 3 -7.17 4.29 13.74
C ILE A 3 -5.68 4.08 13.93
N GLU A 4 -4.89 4.57 12.96
CA GLU A 4 -3.44 4.56 13.01
C GLU A 4 -2.93 6.00 12.92
N THR A 5 -1.95 6.35 13.76
CA THR A 5 -1.36 7.70 13.75
C THR A 5 -0.10 7.71 12.89
N TRP A 6 -0.07 8.56 11.87
CA TRP A 6 1.10 8.77 11.02
C TRP A 6 1.49 10.25 10.97
N CYS A 7 2.72 10.56 11.38
CA CYS A 7 3.26 11.93 11.41
C CYS A 7 2.35 12.96 12.13
N GLY A 8 1.64 12.51 13.19
CA GLY A 8 0.71 13.34 13.96
C GLY A 8 -0.70 13.46 13.35
N TYR A 9 -1.00 12.74 12.31
CA TYR A 9 -2.32 12.62 11.70
C TYR A 9 -2.95 11.28 12.03
N ASP A 10 -4.20 11.29 12.47
CA ASP A 10 -4.97 10.06 12.69
C ASP A 10 -5.67 9.64 11.41
N ILE A 11 -5.36 8.45 10.94
CA ILE A 11 -5.89 7.86 9.72
C ILE A 11 -6.83 6.73 10.13
N ARG A 12 -8.08 6.84 9.71
CA ARG A 12 -9.11 5.83 9.94
C ARG A 12 -9.05 4.78 8.84
N PHE A 13 -9.08 3.52 9.27
CA PHE A 13 -9.17 2.36 8.39
C PHE A 13 -10.47 1.61 8.62
N VAL A 14 -11.07 1.13 7.56
CA VAL A 14 -12.23 0.23 7.55
C VAL A 14 -11.85 -1.05 6.84
N GLU A 15 -12.38 -2.17 7.30
CA GLU A 15 -12.19 -3.47 6.66
C GLU A 15 -13.38 -3.75 5.75
N ILE A 16 -13.10 -4.11 4.51
CA ILE A 16 -14.07 -4.45 3.48
C ILE A 16 -13.60 -5.75 2.84
N ASP A 17 -14.39 -6.81 2.92
CA ASP A 17 -14.11 -8.13 2.34
C ASP A 17 -12.73 -8.72 2.69
N GLY A 18 -12.23 -8.42 3.91
CA GLY A 18 -10.94 -8.88 4.41
C GLY A 18 -9.75 -7.99 4.05
N GLU A 19 -9.96 -6.89 3.33
CA GLU A 19 -8.94 -5.90 3.00
C GLU A 19 -9.14 -4.59 3.78
N TRP A 20 -8.03 -3.90 4.09
CA TRP A 20 -8.04 -2.63 4.78
C TRP A 20 -8.07 -1.45 3.80
N TYR A 21 -9.06 -0.58 3.98
CA TYR A 21 -9.23 0.67 3.23
C TYR A 21 -9.04 1.86 4.16
N ALA A 22 -8.25 2.83 3.75
CA ALA A 22 -8.08 4.09 4.48
C ALA A 22 -9.09 5.14 4.04
N ILE A 23 -9.58 5.96 4.96
CA ILE A 23 -10.44 7.10 4.60
C ILE A 23 -9.62 8.08 3.76
N LEU A 24 -10.05 8.32 2.52
CA LEU A 24 -9.32 9.14 1.55
C LEU A 24 -9.04 10.56 2.07
N LYS A 25 -10.00 11.14 2.77
CA LYS A 25 -9.83 12.48 3.35
C LYS A 25 -8.67 12.51 4.35
N ASP A 26 -8.56 11.52 5.22
CA ASP A 26 -7.51 11.46 6.24
C ASP A 26 -6.12 11.32 5.59
N ILE A 27 -6.01 10.47 4.55
CA ILE A 27 -4.80 10.33 3.74
C ILE A 27 -4.44 11.65 3.06
N CYS A 28 -5.40 12.34 2.46
CA CYS A 28 -5.15 13.60 1.77
C CYS A 28 -4.71 14.71 2.74
N ASP A 29 -5.36 14.80 3.91
CA ASP A 29 -4.98 15.76 4.97
C ASP A 29 -3.55 15.47 5.47
N ALA A 30 -3.21 14.19 5.69
CA ALA A 30 -1.88 13.75 6.11
C ALA A 30 -0.79 14.02 5.05
N LEU A 31 -1.12 13.94 3.77
CA LEU A 31 -0.19 14.08 2.65
C LEU A 31 -0.16 15.48 2.02
N ASP A 32 -0.94 16.43 2.55
CA ASP A 32 -1.12 17.79 2.00
C ASP A 32 -1.59 17.74 0.54
N LEU A 33 -2.64 16.95 0.29
CA LEU A 33 -3.25 16.76 -1.02
C LEU A 33 -4.72 17.21 -1.00
N ARG A 34 -5.22 17.57 -2.18
CA ARG A 34 -6.65 17.85 -2.36
C ARG A 34 -7.39 16.54 -2.68
N THR A 35 -8.40 16.24 -1.87
CA THR A 35 -9.21 15.00 -1.98
C THR A 35 -9.87 14.86 -3.36
N ASP A 36 -10.40 15.95 -3.92
CA ASP A 36 -11.00 15.95 -5.25
C ASP A 36 -9.99 15.60 -6.35
N SER A 37 -8.77 16.16 -6.27
CA SER A 37 -7.72 15.90 -7.24
C SER A 37 -7.18 14.46 -7.16
N VAL A 38 -7.12 13.88 -5.98
CA VAL A 38 -6.69 12.49 -5.79
C VAL A 38 -7.77 11.54 -6.28
N SER A 39 -9.03 11.73 -5.86
CA SER A 39 -10.13 10.84 -6.24
C SER A 39 -10.38 10.78 -7.75
N GLN A 40 -10.10 11.86 -8.49
CA GLN A 40 -10.23 11.88 -9.96
C GLN A 40 -9.14 11.10 -10.69
N ARG A 41 -8.00 10.84 -10.05
CA ARG A 41 -6.86 10.13 -10.66
C ARG A 41 -6.82 8.65 -10.30
N LEU A 42 -7.46 8.27 -9.19
CA LEU A 42 -7.51 6.89 -8.76
C LEU A 42 -8.40 6.06 -9.69
N ASP A 43 -7.96 4.86 -9.99
CA ASP A 43 -8.81 3.87 -10.67
C ASP A 43 -10.02 3.53 -9.79
N PRO A 44 -11.22 3.38 -10.37
CA PRO A 44 -12.42 3.02 -9.61
C PRO A 44 -12.27 1.76 -8.74
N SER A 45 -11.43 0.80 -9.13
CA SER A 45 -11.15 -0.41 -8.36
C SER A 45 -10.39 -0.15 -7.05
N MET A 46 -9.78 1.02 -6.90
CA MET A 46 -9.03 1.42 -5.70
C MET A 46 -9.91 2.14 -4.68
N VAL A 47 -11.16 2.48 -5.02
CA VAL A 47 -12.00 3.41 -4.26
C VAL A 47 -13.33 2.78 -3.91
N GLU A 48 -13.68 2.80 -2.62
CA GLU A 48 -14.96 2.36 -2.12
C GLU A 48 -15.69 3.49 -1.38
N ARG A 49 -17.02 3.47 -1.42
CA ARG A 49 -17.86 4.39 -0.65
C ARG A 49 -18.31 3.73 0.64
N VAL A 50 -17.92 4.29 1.77
CA VAL A 50 -18.20 3.74 3.09
C VAL A 50 -18.99 4.71 3.94
N ARG A 51 -19.83 4.18 4.82
CA ARG A 51 -20.56 4.97 5.80
C ARG A 51 -19.84 4.90 7.15
N VAL A 52 -19.34 6.03 7.61
CA VAL A 52 -18.55 6.14 8.83
C VAL A 52 -19.35 6.89 9.90
N ASP A 53 -19.34 6.38 11.14
CA ASP A 53 -19.89 7.06 12.32
C ASP A 53 -18.98 8.26 12.67
N VAL A 54 -19.54 9.46 12.56
CA VAL A 54 -18.86 10.71 12.94
C VAL A 54 -19.42 11.15 14.29
N SER A 55 -19.22 10.34 15.33
CA SER A 55 -19.49 10.80 16.71
C SER A 55 -18.29 11.61 17.19
N ASP A 56 -18.48 12.91 17.35
CA ASP A 56 -17.47 13.80 17.93
C ASP A 56 -17.02 13.28 19.30
N HIS A 57 -15.75 12.92 19.44
CA HIS A 57 -15.13 12.61 20.73
C HIS A 57 -15.01 13.83 21.65
N ASN A 58 -15.56 15.01 21.31
CA ASN A 58 -15.40 16.27 22.04
C ASN A 58 -16.70 16.93 22.51
N SER A 59 -17.82 16.22 22.62
CA SER A 59 -19.01 16.83 23.24
C SER A 59 -19.19 16.34 24.67
N THR A 60 -18.58 17.06 25.63
CA THR A 60 -19.07 17.15 27.01
C THR A 60 -20.39 17.90 27.02
N GLY A 61 -21.52 17.21 26.89
CA GLY A 61 -22.80 17.88 27.05
C GLY A 61 -23.96 17.22 26.33
N VAL A 62 -24.69 16.44 27.09
CA VAL A 62 -26.13 16.13 27.00
C VAL A 62 -26.80 16.20 25.63
N SER A 63 -27.24 14.99 25.20
CA SER A 63 -28.44 14.77 24.39
C SER A 63 -28.38 15.08 22.89
N SER A 64 -27.93 14.08 22.11
CA SER A 64 -28.84 13.54 21.08
C SER A 64 -28.31 12.18 20.58
N ARG A 65 -29.15 11.16 20.74
CA ARG A 65 -28.89 9.76 20.34
C ARG A 65 -28.94 9.52 18.83
N ALA A 66 -28.70 10.51 18.01
CA ALA A 66 -28.57 10.31 16.58
C ALA A 66 -27.09 10.09 16.25
N ARG A 67 -26.70 8.83 16.01
CA ARG A 67 -25.40 8.52 15.37
C ARG A 67 -25.34 9.30 14.06
N LYS A 68 -24.48 10.32 14.01
CA LYS A 68 -24.27 11.07 12.79
C LYS A 68 -23.33 10.25 11.89
N THR A 69 -23.90 9.56 10.94
CA THR A 69 -23.13 8.84 9.92
C THR A 69 -22.88 9.73 8.71
N GLN A 70 -21.71 9.62 8.12
CA GLN A 70 -21.34 10.33 6.91
C GLN A 70 -20.82 9.34 5.86
N ASP A 71 -21.26 9.49 4.61
CA ASP A 71 -20.71 8.76 3.50
C ASP A 71 -19.35 9.37 3.13
N MET A 72 -18.30 8.54 3.11
CA MET A 72 -16.93 8.94 2.82
C MET A 72 -16.33 8.01 1.77
N LEU A 73 -15.33 8.51 1.03
CA LEU A 73 -14.53 7.66 0.17
C LEU A 73 -13.41 7.01 1.00
N ALA A 74 -13.20 5.73 0.76
CA ALA A 74 -12.08 4.97 1.29
C ALA A 74 -11.27 4.40 0.14
N ILE A 75 -9.97 4.25 0.32
CA ILE A 75 -9.04 3.75 -0.70
C ILE A 75 -8.27 2.54 -0.17
N ASN A 76 -8.05 1.56 -1.04
CA ASN A 76 -7.26 0.38 -0.74
C ASN A 76 -5.76 0.71 -0.67
N GLU A 77 -4.93 -0.30 -0.38
CA GLU A 77 -3.49 -0.15 -0.24
C GLU A 77 -2.83 0.44 -1.51
N ILE A 78 -3.26 0.01 -2.70
CA ILE A 78 -2.71 0.55 -3.97
C ILE A 78 -3.04 2.04 -4.10
N GLY A 79 -4.28 2.44 -3.77
CA GLY A 79 -4.68 3.85 -3.75
C GLY A 79 -3.86 4.70 -2.75
N ILE A 80 -3.45 4.13 -1.61
CA ILE A 80 -2.55 4.80 -0.65
C ILE A 80 -1.17 5.02 -1.29
N TYR A 81 -0.61 4.04 -2.01
CA TYR A 81 0.67 4.20 -2.71
C TYR A 81 0.59 5.28 -3.80
N GLU A 82 -0.49 5.32 -4.58
CA GLU A 82 -0.74 6.38 -5.57
C GLU A 82 -0.76 7.77 -4.92
N ALA A 83 -1.43 7.92 -3.78
CA ALA A 83 -1.44 9.17 -3.02
C ALA A 83 -0.04 9.56 -2.51
N LEU A 84 0.73 8.59 -1.97
CA LEU A 84 2.12 8.80 -1.53
C LEU A 84 3.01 9.25 -2.69
N PHE A 85 2.86 8.66 -3.89
CA PHE A 85 3.62 9.07 -5.07
C PHE A 85 3.27 10.48 -5.55
N ALA A 86 2.05 10.93 -5.35
CA ALA A 86 1.61 12.27 -5.73
C ALA A 86 2.04 13.37 -4.74
N SER A 87 2.28 13.03 -3.47
CA SER A 87 2.58 14.00 -2.41
C SER A 87 3.99 14.60 -2.55
N ARG A 88 4.13 15.88 -2.15
CA ARG A 88 5.42 16.60 -2.09
C ARG A 88 6.04 16.58 -0.69
N ARG A 89 5.39 15.99 0.30
CA ARG A 89 5.93 15.91 1.66
C ARG A 89 7.25 15.17 1.72
N LEU A 90 8.08 15.50 2.70
CA LEU A 90 9.41 14.93 2.85
C LEU A 90 9.35 13.40 3.03
N GLU A 91 8.41 12.93 3.85
CA GLU A 91 8.21 11.52 4.16
C GLU A 91 7.78 10.73 2.90
N ALA A 92 6.88 11.30 2.11
CA ALA A 92 6.45 10.72 0.84
C ALA A 92 7.61 10.68 -0.19
N ARG A 93 8.48 11.71 -0.20
CA ARG A 93 9.69 11.69 -1.06
C ARG A 93 10.69 10.61 -0.62
N LYS A 94 10.87 10.41 0.68
CA LYS A 94 11.71 9.32 1.21
C LYS A 94 11.16 7.95 0.80
N PHE A 95 9.83 7.77 0.93
CA PHE A 95 9.16 6.54 0.50
C PHE A 95 9.35 6.27 -1.00
N ARG A 96 9.13 7.28 -1.87
CA ARG A 96 9.37 7.13 -3.32
C ARG A 96 10.80 6.74 -3.65
N ARG A 97 11.79 7.34 -2.95
CA ARG A 97 13.20 6.99 -3.15
C ARG A 97 13.47 5.56 -2.75
N TRP A 98 12.98 5.14 -1.60
CA TRP A 98 13.08 3.76 -1.15
C TRP A 98 12.41 2.79 -2.13
N SER A 99 11.18 3.09 -2.60
CA SER A 99 10.48 2.28 -3.61
C SER A 99 11.30 2.14 -4.90
N ALA A 100 11.95 3.23 -5.35
CA ALA A 100 12.84 3.18 -6.53
C ALA A 100 14.07 2.28 -6.30
N GLU A 101 14.65 2.23 -5.09
CA GLU A 101 15.73 1.31 -4.77
C GLU A 101 15.25 -0.16 -4.76
N VAL A 102 14.02 -0.43 -4.27
CA VAL A 102 13.40 -1.76 -4.35
C VAL A 102 13.22 -2.17 -5.82
N MET A 103 12.66 -1.30 -6.65
CA MET A 103 12.50 -1.54 -8.09
C MET A 103 13.84 -1.80 -8.79
N LYS A 104 14.89 -1.08 -8.42
CA LYS A 104 16.25 -1.32 -8.94
C LYS A 104 16.76 -2.73 -8.59
N LYS A 105 16.52 -3.18 -7.36
CA LYS A 105 16.88 -4.55 -6.94
C LYS A 105 16.09 -5.60 -7.72
N LEU A 106 14.76 -5.44 -7.87
CA LEU A 106 13.90 -6.32 -8.65
C LEU A 106 14.38 -6.41 -10.11
N ARG A 107 14.66 -5.26 -10.74
CA ARG A 107 15.23 -5.22 -12.10
C ARG A 107 16.52 -6.06 -12.20
N SER A 108 17.41 -5.92 -11.24
CA SER A 108 18.66 -6.67 -11.22
C SER A 108 18.42 -8.18 -11.04
N LYS A 109 17.44 -8.57 -10.22
CA LYS A 109 17.09 -9.99 -10.00
C LYS A 109 16.53 -10.68 -11.25
N VAL A 110 15.81 -9.95 -12.11
CA VAL A 110 15.35 -10.47 -13.41
C VAL A 110 16.39 -10.36 -14.51
N GLY A 111 17.64 -9.99 -14.19
CA GLY A 111 18.78 -9.99 -15.10
C GLY A 111 18.85 -8.79 -16.06
N LEU A 112 18.04 -7.75 -15.87
CA LEU A 112 18.06 -6.56 -16.72
C LEU A 112 19.19 -5.60 -16.32
N ALA A 113 19.95 -5.11 -17.31
CA ALA A 113 20.96 -4.06 -17.12
C ALA A 113 20.30 -2.71 -16.84
N GLY A 114 21.06 -1.75 -16.29
CA GLY A 114 20.53 -0.43 -15.91
C GLY A 114 19.90 0.37 -17.06
N TYR A 115 20.43 0.21 -18.28
CA TYR A 115 19.87 0.86 -19.49
C TYR A 115 18.59 0.18 -20.02
N GLU A 116 18.26 -1.01 -19.52
CA GLU A 116 17.04 -1.75 -19.87
C GLU A 116 15.88 -1.47 -18.90
N VAL A 117 15.99 -0.44 -18.07
CA VAL A 117 15.00 -0.11 -17.04
C VAL A 117 13.57 -0.01 -17.58
N MET A 118 13.39 0.46 -18.81
CA MET A 118 12.06 0.56 -19.43
C MET A 118 11.42 -0.78 -19.73
N LYS A 119 12.19 -1.86 -19.83
CA LYS A 119 11.65 -3.23 -19.95
C LYS A 119 10.87 -3.69 -18.73
N MET A 120 11.05 -3.03 -17.58
CA MET A 120 10.23 -3.27 -16.37
C MET A 120 8.74 -2.96 -16.59
N THR A 121 8.37 -2.23 -17.66
CA THR A 121 6.99 -1.96 -18.03
C THR A 121 6.39 -3.02 -18.96
N GLU A 122 7.20 -3.96 -19.45
CA GLU A 122 6.76 -5.05 -20.33
C GLU A 122 6.14 -6.18 -19.50
N SER A 123 5.01 -6.76 -19.96
CA SER A 123 4.30 -7.83 -19.22
C SER A 123 5.16 -9.03 -18.96
N ASP A 124 5.96 -9.49 -19.92
CA ASP A 124 6.87 -10.64 -19.74
C ASP A 124 7.89 -10.43 -18.61
N THR A 125 8.30 -9.17 -18.39
CA THR A 125 9.20 -8.81 -17.28
C THR A 125 8.44 -8.78 -15.96
N GLN A 126 7.23 -8.25 -15.98
CA GLN A 126 6.34 -8.21 -14.81
C GLN A 126 5.97 -9.63 -14.37
N ASP A 127 5.61 -10.51 -15.30
CA ASP A 127 5.34 -11.94 -15.01
C ASP A 127 6.52 -12.63 -14.32
N LYS A 128 7.77 -12.33 -14.76
CA LYS A 128 8.98 -12.85 -14.09
C LYS A 128 9.17 -12.31 -12.68
N ILE A 129 8.85 -11.03 -12.47
CA ILE A 129 8.93 -10.39 -11.15
C ILE A 129 7.87 -11.02 -10.24
N ASP A 130 6.64 -11.16 -10.72
CA ASP A 130 5.54 -11.75 -9.98
C ASP A 130 5.87 -13.20 -9.58
N TRP A 131 6.43 -13.99 -10.49
CA TRP A 131 6.89 -15.33 -10.17
C TRP A 131 7.97 -15.35 -9.06
N ILE A 132 8.91 -14.38 -9.06
CA ILE A 132 9.90 -14.23 -7.99
C ILE A 132 9.20 -13.87 -6.68
N LEU A 133 8.30 -12.91 -6.70
CA LEU A 133 7.57 -12.46 -5.51
C LEU A 133 6.70 -13.57 -4.92
N ASP A 134 6.02 -14.32 -5.74
CA ASP A 134 5.19 -15.48 -5.35
C ASP A 134 6.01 -16.61 -4.73
N SER A 135 7.31 -16.69 -5.05
CA SER A 135 8.22 -17.67 -4.47
C SER A 135 8.76 -17.27 -3.10
N LEU A 136 8.53 -16.02 -2.66
CA LEU A 136 8.99 -15.53 -1.37
C LEU A 136 7.97 -15.81 -0.26
N TYR A 137 8.47 -16.15 0.91
CA TYR A 137 7.65 -16.25 2.12
C TYR A 137 8.46 -15.82 3.35
N TYR A 138 7.76 -15.39 4.39
CA TYR A 138 8.37 -15.05 5.67
C TYR A 138 8.37 -16.27 6.58
N ASP A 139 9.55 -16.63 7.06
CA ASP A 139 9.72 -17.71 8.02
C ASP A 139 9.73 -17.12 9.44
N GLU A 140 8.68 -17.41 10.21
CA GLU A 140 8.52 -16.91 11.58
C GLU A 140 9.57 -17.46 12.55
N GLU A 141 10.11 -18.68 12.31
CA GLU A 141 11.10 -19.29 13.19
C GLU A 141 12.47 -18.61 13.07
N THR A 142 12.89 -18.29 11.86
CA THR A 142 14.19 -17.65 11.60
C THR A 142 14.10 -16.13 11.53
N GLY A 143 12.91 -15.55 11.35
CA GLY A 143 12.69 -14.13 11.15
C GLY A 143 13.23 -13.63 9.80
N LEU A 144 13.43 -14.52 8.83
CA LEU A 144 13.99 -14.21 7.52
C LEU A 144 12.95 -14.33 6.41
N VAL A 145 13.16 -13.58 5.33
CA VAL A 145 12.46 -13.83 4.06
C VAL A 145 13.18 -14.94 3.32
N MET A 146 12.47 -16.01 3.04
CA MET A 146 12.96 -17.21 2.34
C MET A 146 12.42 -17.23 0.92
N GLN A 147 13.11 -17.93 0.03
CA GLN A 147 12.67 -18.20 -1.34
C GLN A 147 12.57 -19.69 -1.58
N SER A 148 11.44 -20.15 -2.12
CA SER A 148 11.27 -21.51 -2.62
C SER A 148 11.89 -21.60 -4.00
N VAL A 149 12.88 -22.49 -4.16
CA VAL A 149 13.58 -22.72 -5.44
C VAL A 149 13.37 -24.18 -5.85
N THR A 150 12.87 -24.40 -7.05
CA THR A 150 12.78 -25.75 -7.61
C THR A 150 14.15 -26.13 -8.17
N VAL A 151 14.77 -27.17 -7.59
CA VAL A 151 16.05 -27.71 -8.07
C VAL A 151 15.85 -28.80 -9.12
N PRO A 152 16.83 -29.06 -10.00
CA PRO A 152 16.78 -30.17 -10.94
C PRO A 152 16.61 -31.50 -10.19
N GLY A 153 15.50 -32.22 -10.45
CA GLY A 153 15.12 -33.47 -9.74
C GLY A 153 13.74 -33.39 -9.08
N GLY A 154 13.09 -32.21 -9.05
CA GLY A 154 11.73 -32.02 -8.54
C GLY A 154 11.64 -31.73 -7.04
N ASP A 155 12.77 -31.64 -6.34
CA ASP A 155 12.80 -31.18 -4.94
C ASP A 155 12.70 -29.66 -4.86
N VAL A 156 12.14 -29.17 -3.75
CA VAL A 156 12.06 -27.73 -3.48
C VAL A 156 13.02 -27.36 -2.37
N ASP A 157 14.05 -26.60 -2.70
CA ASP A 157 14.96 -26.02 -1.71
C ASP A 157 14.43 -24.66 -1.22
N GLN A 158 14.68 -24.40 0.07
CA GLN A 158 14.33 -23.16 0.74
C GLN A 158 15.62 -22.44 1.09
N ILE A 159 15.83 -21.27 0.49
CA ILE A 159 17.02 -20.46 0.69
C ILE A 159 16.65 -19.06 1.21
N PRO A 160 17.48 -18.42 2.05
CA PRO A 160 17.29 -17.04 2.43
C PRO A 160 17.28 -16.13 1.20
N PHE A 161 16.33 -15.21 1.13
CA PHE A 161 16.29 -14.21 0.06
C PHE A 161 17.31 -13.10 0.36
N GLU A 162 18.39 -13.09 -0.39
CA GLU A 162 19.39 -12.01 -0.37
C GLU A 162 18.93 -10.91 -1.33
N GLY A 163 18.37 -9.83 -0.74
CA GLY A 163 17.87 -8.65 -1.45
C GLY A 163 18.96 -7.66 -1.87
#